data_585992f271b324ace0f23d4d107375e7
#
_entry.id   585992f271b324ace0f23d4d107375e7
#
_cell.length_a   1.000
_cell.length_b   1.000
_cell.length_c   1.000
_cell.angle_alpha   90.00
_cell.angle_beta   90.00
_cell.angle_gamma   90.00
#
_symmetry.space_group_name_H-M   'P 1'
#
loop_
_entity.id
_entity.type
_entity.pdbx_description
1 polymer ?
#
loop_
_entity_poly.entity_id
_entity_poly.type
_entity_poly.pdbx_seq_one_letter_code
_entity_poly.pdbx_strand_id
1 'polypeptide(L)'
;MITLSDAWESYILLLNSLKKSAATKKQYNMDGKQFLAFASEENFLFLDNQFQELLFAYSNYLKETYSNVNTYNHKIATLRSFVEFVFLREWVESFDYEIILQPKKRGKEALRVLSKEQLIQIVDVWPTYFQFAKTKEHAWLARRNGCIVQMLMETGCKPAELVRMKWAHLLTDASLIYVSNQNGRREIKLTNILIVMLQQYKEVTEEIHQEEVGEWLWVSEASQTKSITTKTVERIFQMISKDIGTAVRATDLRYTVLQKGLQSEKTIENIQQTMGYVRKWVLTERGERFK
;
A
#
# COMPACT_ATOMS: atom_id res chain seq x y z
N MET A 1 9.41 -23.19 31.80
CA MET A 1 8.66 -23.45 30.57
C MET A 1 7.90 -22.18 30.23
N ILE A 2 8.04 -21.66 29.02
CA ILE A 2 7.36 -20.43 28.59
C ILE A 2 6.10 -20.78 27.81
N THR A 3 5.01 -20.05 28.00
CA THR A 3 3.80 -20.25 27.19
C THR A 3 4.04 -19.68 25.77
N LEU A 4 3.35 -20.25 24.79
CA LEU A 4 3.40 -19.74 23.42
C LEU A 4 2.87 -18.28 23.32
N SER A 5 1.88 -17.94 24.17
CA SER A 5 1.32 -16.60 24.26
C SER A 5 2.36 -15.60 24.79
N ASP A 6 3.06 -15.90 25.90
CA ASP A 6 4.08 -15.02 26.48
C ASP A 6 5.26 -14.82 25.51
N ALA A 7 5.62 -15.90 24.80
CA ALA A 7 6.67 -15.82 23.78
C ALA A 7 6.25 -14.90 22.62
N TRP A 8 4.99 -14.98 22.18
CA TRP A 8 4.47 -14.11 21.14
C TRP A 8 4.41 -12.64 21.60
N GLU A 9 3.96 -12.37 22.82
CA GLU A 9 3.94 -11.02 23.38
C GLU A 9 5.36 -10.42 23.44
N SER A 10 6.33 -11.21 23.88
CA SER A 10 7.74 -10.81 23.89
C SER A 10 8.25 -10.47 22.48
N TYR A 11 7.84 -11.26 21.47
CA TYR A 11 8.16 -10.98 20.08
C TYR A 11 7.51 -9.68 19.58
N ILE A 12 6.26 -9.41 19.92
CA ILE A 12 5.58 -8.15 19.57
C ILE A 12 6.26 -6.95 20.22
N LEU A 13 6.74 -7.06 21.46
CA LEU A 13 7.53 -6.01 22.10
C LEU A 13 8.82 -5.72 21.34
N LEU A 14 9.54 -6.75 20.89
CA LEU A 14 10.70 -6.59 20.02
C LEU A 14 10.33 -5.91 18.70
N LEU A 15 9.28 -6.36 18.03
CA LEU A 15 8.80 -5.75 16.77
C LEU A 15 8.47 -4.27 16.93
N ASN A 16 7.95 -3.86 18.10
CA ASN A 16 7.63 -2.47 18.39
C ASN A 16 8.87 -1.60 18.56
N SER A 17 9.99 -2.15 19.01
CA SER A 17 11.28 -1.44 19.09
C SER A 17 11.96 -1.29 17.71
N LEU A 18 11.60 -2.14 16.74
CA LEU A 18 12.18 -2.11 15.39
C LEU A 18 11.56 -1.01 14.51
N LYS A 19 12.34 -0.47 13.56
CA LYS A 19 11.90 0.52 12.57
C LYS A 19 11.00 -0.10 11.48
N LYS A 20 9.98 -0.90 11.87
CA LYS A 20 8.99 -1.43 10.93
C LYS A 20 7.78 -0.50 10.85
N SER A 21 7.06 -0.52 9.70
CA SER A 21 5.86 0.30 9.53
C SER A 21 4.75 -0.14 10.49
N ALA A 22 3.88 0.80 10.90
CA ALA A 22 2.70 0.49 11.72
C ALA A 22 1.80 -0.57 11.06
N ALA A 23 1.66 -0.53 9.73
CA ALA A 23 0.91 -1.53 8.98
C ALA A 23 1.54 -2.93 9.08
N THR A 24 2.88 -3.04 8.99
CA THR A 24 3.61 -4.30 9.15
C THR A 24 3.41 -4.87 10.56
N LYS A 25 3.57 -4.01 11.59
CA LYS A 25 3.37 -4.41 13.00
C LYS A 25 1.95 -4.92 13.25
N LYS A 26 0.95 -4.18 12.74
CA LYS A 26 -0.46 -4.59 12.82
C LYS A 26 -0.70 -5.93 12.15
N GLN A 27 -0.15 -6.15 10.96
CA GLN A 27 -0.33 -7.41 10.23
C GLN A 27 0.31 -8.59 10.95
N TYR A 28 1.54 -8.44 11.46
CA TYR A 28 2.21 -9.47 12.26
C TYR A 28 1.40 -9.84 13.50
N ASN A 29 0.84 -8.83 14.19
CA ASN A 29 -0.02 -9.08 15.34
C ASN A 29 -1.31 -9.84 14.97
N MET A 30 -1.92 -9.52 13.82
CA MET A 30 -3.09 -10.27 13.33
C MET A 30 -2.75 -11.70 12.94
N ASP A 31 -1.64 -11.93 12.26
CA ASP A 31 -1.18 -13.26 11.89
C ASP A 31 -0.85 -14.10 13.13
N GLY A 32 -0.24 -13.47 14.15
CA GLY A 32 0.04 -14.14 15.42
C GLY A 32 -1.19 -14.53 16.21
N LYS A 33 -2.21 -13.67 16.26
CA LYS A 33 -3.48 -14.02 16.89
C LYS A 33 -4.11 -15.26 16.26
N GLN A 34 -4.03 -15.38 14.93
CA GLN A 34 -4.52 -16.57 14.24
C GLN A 34 -3.70 -17.82 14.57
N PHE A 35 -2.36 -17.67 14.63
CA PHE A 35 -1.45 -18.77 15.01
C PHE A 35 -1.72 -19.25 16.44
N LEU A 36 -1.85 -18.32 17.39
CA LEU A 36 -2.15 -18.65 18.78
C LEU A 36 -3.53 -19.30 18.97
N ALA A 37 -4.54 -18.86 18.22
CA ALA A 37 -5.86 -19.49 18.24
C ALA A 37 -5.79 -20.94 17.77
N PHE A 38 -5.13 -21.20 16.62
CA PHE A 38 -4.91 -22.55 16.10
C PHE A 38 -4.13 -23.42 17.11
N ALA A 39 -3.04 -22.89 17.69
CA ALA A 39 -2.25 -23.62 18.66
C ALA A 39 -3.07 -24.00 19.91
N SER A 40 -3.94 -23.09 20.35
CA SER A 40 -4.85 -23.37 21.50
C SER A 40 -5.89 -24.45 21.18
N GLU A 41 -6.47 -24.43 19.97
CA GLU A 41 -7.43 -25.46 19.51
C GLU A 41 -6.78 -26.85 19.42
N GLU A 42 -5.50 -26.91 19.03
CA GLU A 42 -4.72 -28.15 18.92
C GLU A 42 -3.96 -28.51 20.23
N ASN A 43 -4.22 -27.80 21.34
CA ASN A 43 -3.61 -28.00 22.66
C ASN A 43 -2.08 -27.78 22.73
N PHE A 44 -1.49 -27.02 21.83
CA PHE A 44 -0.10 -26.59 21.90
C PHE A 44 0.01 -25.27 22.70
N LEU A 45 0.18 -25.36 24.01
CA LEU A 45 0.14 -24.18 24.90
C LEU A 45 1.53 -23.64 25.26
N PHE A 46 2.59 -24.47 25.12
CA PHE A 46 3.93 -24.13 25.56
C PHE A 46 4.95 -24.23 24.42
N LEU A 47 6.07 -23.51 24.59
CA LEU A 47 7.27 -23.74 23.77
C LEU A 47 8.06 -24.89 24.40
N ASP A 48 8.03 -26.01 23.74
CA ASP A 48 8.71 -27.25 24.15
C ASP A 48 9.17 -28.04 22.91
N ASN A 49 9.46 -29.32 23.07
CA ASN A 49 9.88 -30.23 22.00
C ASN A 49 8.82 -30.47 20.92
N GLN A 50 7.55 -30.15 21.18
CA GLN A 50 6.45 -30.27 20.21
C GLN A 50 6.31 -29.02 19.32
N PHE A 51 7.09 -27.97 19.53
CA PHE A 51 7.02 -26.73 18.74
C PHE A 51 7.22 -26.96 17.24
N GLN A 52 8.10 -27.88 16.85
CA GLN A 52 8.30 -28.28 15.45
C GLN A 52 7.02 -28.90 14.86
N GLU A 53 6.35 -29.75 15.62
CA GLU A 53 5.09 -30.40 15.22
C GLU A 53 3.95 -29.37 15.04
N LEU A 54 3.82 -28.43 15.97
CA LEU A 54 2.90 -27.31 15.85
C LEU A 54 3.14 -26.51 14.55
N LEU A 55 4.38 -26.17 14.24
CA LEU A 55 4.68 -25.44 13.01
C LEU A 55 4.32 -26.22 11.75
N PHE A 56 4.53 -27.53 11.76
CA PHE A 56 4.16 -28.39 10.64
C PHE A 56 2.63 -28.44 10.48
N ALA A 57 1.87 -28.67 11.57
CA ALA A 57 0.42 -28.67 11.55
C ALA A 57 -0.15 -27.33 11.06
N TYR A 58 0.34 -26.20 11.59
CA TYR A 58 -0.10 -24.89 11.17
C TYR A 58 0.26 -24.55 9.73
N SER A 59 1.46 -24.97 9.26
CA SER A 59 1.85 -24.80 7.85
C SER A 59 0.88 -25.51 6.90
N ASN A 60 0.42 -26.71 7.25
CA ASN A 60 -0.56 -27.45 6.47
C ASN A 60 -1.94 -26.76 6.52
N TYR A 61 -2.40 -26.35 7.69
CA TYR A 61 -3.61 -25.54 7.83
C TYR A 61 -3.57 -24.29 6.93
N LEU A 62 -2.45 -23.57 6.89
CA LEU A 62 -2.29 -22.39 6.02
C LEU A 62 -2.33 -22.76 4.52
N LYS A 63 -1.77 -23.93 4.12
CA LYS A 63 -1.78 -24.40 2.72
C LYS A 63 -3.20 -24.68 2.23
N GLU A 64 -4.04 -25.24 3.10
CA GLU A 64 -5.43 -25.59 2.81
C GLU A 64 -6.34 -24.35 2.84
N THR A 65 -6.13 -23.48 3.83
CA THR A 65 -6.99 -22.29 4.03
C THR A 65 -6.72 -21.19 3.00
N TYR A 66 -5.46 -21.00 2.56
CA TYR A 66 -5.08 -19.86 1.72
C TYR A 66 -4.63 -20.28 0.33
N SER A 67 -5.51 -20.12 -0.66
CA SER A 67 -5.20 -20.27 -2.08
C SER A 67 -4.33 -19.13 -2.63
N ASN A 68 -4.49 -17.90 -2.09
CA ASN A 68 -3.71 -16.75 -2.53
C ASN A 68 -2.26 -16.83 -2.05
N VAL A 69 -1.32 -16.97 -3.00
CA VAL A 69 0.12 -17.11 -2.75
C VAL A 69 0.71 -15.97 -1.93
N ASN A 70 0.26 -14.73 -2.16
CA ASN A 70 0.80 -13.59 -1.42
C ASN A 70 0.34 -13.61 0.04
N THR A 71 -0.91 -13.95 0.30
CA THR A 71 -1.45 -14.09 1.66
C THR A 71 -0.74 -15.21 2.42
N TYR A 72 -0.62 -16.38 1.80
CA TYR A 72 0.11 -17.51 2.36
C TYR A 72 1.56 -17.12 2.69
N ASN A 73 2.31 -16.60 1.71
CA ASN A 73 3.72 -16.24 1.90
C ASN A 73 3.91 -15.15 2.96
N HIS A 74 2.95 -14.24 3.12
CA HIS A 74 3.02 -13.24 4.18
C HIS A 74 2.94 -13.90 5.56
N LYS A 75 2.02 -14.83 5.76
CA LYS A 75 1.88 -15.58 7.03
C LYS A 75 3.11 -16.43 7.33
N ILE A 76 3.65 -17.12 6.32
CA ILE A 76 4.91 -17.86 6.44
C ILE A 76 6.06 -16.93 6.85
N ALA A 77 6.17 -15.74 6.27
CA ALA A 77 7.21 -14.79 6.63
C ALA A 77 7.07 -14.28 8.08
N THR A 78 5.84 -14.09 8.57
CA THR A 78 5.58 -13.74 9.97
C THR A 78 6.04 -14.86 10.92
N LEU A 79 5.70 -16.12 10.61
CA LEU A 79 6.12 -17.27 11.41
C LEU A 79 7.64 -17.46 11.40
N ARG A 80 8.28 -17.39 10.24
CA ARG A 80 9.75 -17.48 10.15
C ARG A 80 10.43 -16.47 11.06
N SER A 81 9.96 -15.22 11.03
CA SER A 81 10.49 -14.16 11.90
C SER A 81 10.25 -14.43 13.39
N PHE A 82 9.14 -15.09 13.75
CA PHE A 82 8.88 -15.51 15.12
C PHE A 82 9.78 -16.69 15.54
N VAL A 83 9.93 -17.70 14.70
CA VAL A 83 10.81 -18.85 14.96
C VAL A 83 12.27 -18.40 15.15
N GLU A 84 12.77 -17.50 14.29
CA GLU A 84 14.10 -16.89 14.44
C GLU A 84 14.25 -16.21 15.80
N PHE A 85 13.21 -15.48 16.26
CA PHE A 85 13.21 -14.86 17.58
C PHE A 85 13.25 -15.89 18.72
N VAL A 86 12.45 -16.97 18.62
CA VAL A 86 12.42 -18.07 19.59
C VAL A 86 13.78 -18.75 19.72
N PHE A 87 14.45 -19.00 18.59
CA PHE A 87 15.81 -19.58 18.57
C PHE A 87 16.85 -18.64 19.15
N LEU A 88 16.78 -17.34 18.83
CA LEU A 88 17.68 -16.33 19.41
C LEU A 88 17.52 -16.18 20.93
N ARG A 89 16.39 -16.60 21.47
CA ARG A 89 16.12 -16.63 22.92
C ARG A 89 16.48 -17.97 23.57
N GLU A 90 16.91 -18.95 22.75
CA GLU A 90 17.24 -20.31 23.22
C GLU A 90 16.09 -20.98 24.00
N TRP A 91 14.82 -20.64 23.64
CA TRP A 91 13.65 -21.20 24.30
C TRP A 91 13.30 -22.60 23.85
N VAL A 92 13.74 -22.97 22.66
CA VAL A 92 13.70 -24.34 22.09
C VAL A 92 15.00 -24.63 21.36
N GLU A 93 15.34 -25.91 21.19
CA GLU A 93 16.44 -26.31 20.33
C GLU A 93 16.17 -25.91 18.88
N SER A 94 17.21 -25.46 18.17
CA SER A 94 17.08 -25.08 16.77
C SER A 94 16.90 -26.30 15.88
N PHE A 95 16.02 -26.17 14.89
CA PHE A 95 15.77 -27.15 13.84
C PHE A 95 15.62 -26.45 12.49
N ASP A 96 15.64 -27.22 11.39
CA ASP A 96 15.47 -26.65 10.06
C ASP A 96 13.99 -26.31 9.78
N TYR A 97 13.56 -25.13 10.25
CA TYR A 97 12.21 -24.62 10.03
C TYR A 97 11.97 -24.20 8.57
N GLU A 98 13.02 -24.00 7.77
CA GLU A 98 12.87 -23.59 6.37
C GLU A 98 12.20 -24.67 5.52
N ILE A 99 12.42 -25.95 5.85
CA ILE A 99 11.73 -27.08 5.23
C ILE A 99 10.23 -27.06 5.55
N ILE A 100 9.86 -26.69 6.79
CA ILE A 100 8.47 -26.66 7.25
C ILE A 100 7.73 -25.41 6.72
N LEU A 101 8.37 -24.25 6.85
CA LEU A 101 7.81 -22.95 6.52
C LEU A 101 8.26 -22.47 5.12
N GLN A 102 8.01 -23.30 4.09
CA GLN A 102 8.37 -22.97 2.72
C GLN A 102 7.38 -22.00 2.08
N PRO A 103 7.84 -20.86 1.52
CA PRO A 103 6.98 -19.99 0.74
C PRO A 103 6.61 -20.65 -0.60
N LYS A 104 5.36 -20.48 -1.01
CA LYS A 104 4.93 -20.89 -2.36
C LYS A 104 5.61 -20.02 -3.43
N LYS A 105 6.03 -20.62 -4.54
CA LYS A 105 6.59 -19.89 -5.68
C LYS A 105 5.53 -18.91 -6.22
N ARG A 106 5.91 -17.65 -6.40
CA ARG A 106 5.07 -16.67 -7.05
C ARG A 106 5.11 -16.87 -8.56
N GLY A 107 3.96 -16.97 -9.19
CA GLY A 107 3.87 -16.87 -10.64
C GLY A 107 4.32 -15.48 -11.11
N LYS A 108 4.98 -15.41 -12.26
CA LYS A 108 5.27 -14.14 -12.95
C LYS A 108 4.01 -13.70 -13.72
N GLU A 109 2.95 -13.33 -12.99
CA GLU A 109 1.75 -12.76 -13.65
C GLU A 109 2.11 -11.45 -14.36
N ALA A 110 1.54 -11.24 -15.54
CA ALA A 110 1.69 -9.98 -16.24
C ALA A 110 1.16 -8.81 -15.41
N LEU A 111 1.90 -7.72 -15.39
CA LEU A 111 1.44 -6.50 -14.73
C LEU A 111 0.43 -5.80 -15.63
N ARG A 112 -0.71 -5.47 -15.07
CA ARG A 112 -1.75 -4.77 -15.81
C ARG A 112 -1.34 -3.33 -16.06
N VAL A 113 -1.35 -2.97 -17.34
CA VAL A 113 -1.15 -1.61 -17.85
C VAL A 113 -2.45 -1.15 -18.49
N LEU A 114 -2.78 0.11 -18.30
CA LEU A 114 -4.00 0.70 -18.84
C LEU A 114 -3.75 1.24 -20.25
N SER A 115 -4.69 1.00 -21.17
CA SER A 115 -4.66 1.57 -22.51
C SER A 115 -4.90 3.08 -22.48
N LYS A 116 -4.62 3.75 -23.60
CA LYS A 116 -4.88 5.19 -23.76
C LYS A 116 -6.38 5.50 -23.59
N GLU A 117 -7.23 4.67 -24.14
CA GLU A 117 -8.69 4.78 -24.06
C GLU A 117 -9.17 4.65 -22.62
N GLN A 118 -8.65 3.66 -21.87
CA GLN A 118 -8.96 3.49 -20.47
C GLN A 118 -8.50 4.69 -19.61
N LEU A 119 -7.34 5.25 -19.92
CA LEU A 119 -6.86 6.45 -19.21
C LEU A 119 -7.77 7.64 -19.46
N ILE A 120 -8.27 7.84 -20.71
CA ILE A 120 -9.23 8.90 -21.03
C ILE A 120 -10.53 8.67 -20.25
N GLN A 121 -11.10 7.47 -20.31
CA GLN A 121 -12.32 7.14 -19.56
C GLN A 121 -12.19 7.42 -18.06
N ILE A 122 -11.05 7.08 -17.45
CA ILE A 122 -10.76 7.33 -16.02
C ILE A 122 -10.75 8.83 -15.71
N VAL A 123 -10.15 9.65 -16.60
CA VAL A 123 -10.09 11.11 -16.41
C VAL A 123 -11.48 11.73 -16.52
N ASP A 124 -12.32 11.25 -17.43
CA ASP A 124 -13.63 11.82 -17.72
C ASP A 124 -14.70 11.51 -16.64
N VAL A 125 -14.44 10.56 -15.75
CA VAL A 125 -15.37 10.20 -14.66
C VAL A 125 -15.68 11.42 -13.77
N TRP A 126 -14.65 12.12 -13.30
CA TRP A 126 -14.84 13.15 -12.28
C TRP A 126 -15.38 14.48 -12.79
N PRO A 127 -15.03 14.97 -13.99
CA PRO A 127 -15.74 16.07 -14.64
C PRO A 127 -17.25 15.81 -14.77
N THR A 128 -17.61 14.57 -15.11
CA THR A 128 -19.04 14.16 -15.18
C THR A 128 -19.71 14.23 -13.82
N TYR A 129 -19.09 13.67 -12.77
CA TYR A 129 -19.61 13.79 -11.39
C TYR A 129 -19.72 15.23 -10.93
N PHE A 130 -18.77 16.09 -11.30
CA PHE A 130 -18.79 17.52 -10.98
C PHE A 130 -19.97 18.22 -11.68
N GLN A 131 -20.17 17.95 -12.96
CA GLN A 131 -21.26 18.56 -13.76
C GLN A 131 -22.65 18.19 -13.23
N PHE A 132 -22.84 16.96 -12.77
CA PHE A 132 -24.11 16.45 -12.26
C PHE A 132 -24.21 16.47 -10.74
N ALA A 133 -23.34 17.18 -10.06
CA ALA A 133 -23.36 17.30 -8.60
C ALA A 133 -24.62 18.06 -8.14
N LYS A 134 -25.36 17.47 -7.22
CA LYS A 134 -26.60 18.06 -6.67
C LYS A 134 -26.35 19.00 -5.49
N THR A 135 -25.21 18.92 -4.85
CA THR A 135 -24.81 19.75 -3.71
C THR A 135 -23.38 20.25 -3.89
N LYS A 136 -23.02 21.32 -3.14
CA LYS A 136 -21.65 21.84 -3.14
C LYS A 136 -20.64 20.79 -2.65
N GLU A 137 -21.02 19.98 -1.67
CA GLU A 137 -20.19 18.91 -1.13
C GLU A 137 -19.91 17.83 -2.18
N HIS A 138 -20.91 17.44 -2.96
CA HIS A 138 -20.72 16.48 -4.06
C HIS A 138 -19.80 17.05 -5.15
N ALA A 139 -19.94 18.32 -5.50
CA ALA A 139 -19.06 19.01 -6.44
C ALA A 139 -17.61 19.06 -5.92
N TRP A 140 -17.43 19.39 -4.64
CA TRP A 140 -16.14 19.37 -3.98
C TRP A 140 -15.50 17.98 -3.96
N LEU A 141 -16.26 16.93 -3.60
CA LEU A 141 -15.78 15.55 -3.62
C LEU A 141 -15.34 15.11 -5.02
N ALA A 142 -16.12 15.44 -6.05
CA ALA A 142 -15.76 15.14 -7.44
C ALA A 142 -14.44 15.83 -7.83
N ARG A 143 -14.28 17.11 -7.49
CA ARG A 143 -13.05 17.88 -7.76
C ARG A 143 -11.84 17.28 -7.01
N ARG A 144 -11.98 17.01 -5.71
CA ARG A 144 -10.93 16.33 -4.92
C ARG A 144 -10.51 15.00 -5.55
N ASN A 145 -11.49 14.16 -5.88
CA ASN A 145 -11.23 12.84 -6.41
C ASN A 145 -10.59 12.90 -7.81
N GLY A 146 -10.99 13.86 -8.64
CA GLY A 146 -10.33 14.14 -9.93
C GLY A 146 -8.86 14.53 -9.76
N CYS A 147 -8.54 15.43 -8.82
CA CYS A 147 -7.17 15.80 -8.50
C CYS A 147 -6.35 14.60 -7.97
N ILE A 148 -6.95 13.74 -7.15
CA ILE A 148 -6.30 12.51 -6.64
C ILE A 148 -5.93 11.57 -7.79
N VAL A 149 -6.85 11.33 -8.72
CA VAL A 149 -6.62 10.46 -9.88
C VAL A 149 -5.54 11.05 -10.78
N GLN A 150 -5.63 12.35 -11.10
CA GLN A 150 -4.62 13.03 -11.91
C GLN A 150 -3.23 13.00 -11.26
N MET A 151 -3.15 13.22 -9.94
CA MET A 151 -1.90 13.10 -9.19
C MET A 151 -1.30 11.69 -9.30
N LEU A 152 -2.10 10.64 -9.17
CA LEU A 152 -1.64 9.26 -9.33
C LEU A 152 -1.18 8.96 -10.76
N MET A 153 -1.85 9.52 -11.77
CA MET A 153 -1.51 9.36 -13.19
C MET A 153 -0.20 10.04 -13.55
N GLU A 154 0.07 11.21 -12.99
CA GLU A 154 1.31 11.95 -13.28
C GLU A 154 2.51 11.43 -12.49
N THR A 155 2.31 11.14 -11.21
CA THR A 155 3.41 10.81 -10.30
C THR A 155 3.70 9.33 -10.17
N GLY A 156 2.70 8.47 -10.44
CA GLY A 156 2.77 7.04 -10.16
C GLY A 156 3.06 6.74 -8.67
N CYS A 157 2.80 7.66 -7.75
CA CYS A 157 3.04 7.46 -6.33
C CYS A 157 2.15 6.34 -5.77
N LYS A 158 2.53 5.79 -4.62
CA LYS A 158 1.71 4.78 -3.94
C LYS A 158 0.55 5.47 -3.22
N PRO A 159 -0.64 4.82 -3.09
CA PRO A 159 -1.73 5.36 -2.27
C PRO A 159 -1.29 5.76 -0.85
N ALA A 160 -0.40 5.00 -0.23
CA ALA A 160 0.14 5.33 1.09
C ALA A 160 1.06 6.57 1.10
N GLU A 161 1.67 6.92 -0.01
CA GLU A 161 2.44 8.17 -0.18
C GLU A 161 1.50 9.34 -0.45
N LEU A 162 0.50 9.14 -1.32
CA LEU A 162 -0.52 10.12 -1.68
C LEU A 162 -1.22 10.68 -0.43
N VAL A 163 -1.75 9.80 0.43
CA VAL A 163 -2.52 10.21 1.62
C VAL A 163 -1.71 10.99 2.66
N ARG A 164 -0.39 11.02 2.53
CA ARG A 164 0.52 11.78 3.41
C ARG A 164 0.96 13.13 2.83
N MET A 165 0.47 13.49 1.66
CA MET A 165 0.80 14.77 1.05
C MET A 165 0.19 15.92 1.83
N LYS A 166 0.96 17.00 1.98
CA LYS A 166 0.54 18.24 2.64
C LYS A 166 0.67 19.39 1.65
N TRP A 167 -0.07 20.46 1.88
CA TRP A 167 0.04 21.69 1.08
C TRP A 167 1.47 22.25 1.09
N ALA A 168 2.15 22.18 2.22
CA ALA A 168 3.57 22.59 2.34
C ALA A 168 4.54 21.74 1.51
N HIS A 169 4.10 20.62 0.95
CA HIS A 169 4.91 19.81 0.04
C HIS A 169 4.78 20.25 -1.42
N LEU A 170 3.78 21.07 -1.75
CA LEU A 170 3.52 21.57 -3.09
C LEU A 170 4.18 22.94 -3.29
N LEU A 171 5.09 23.02 -4.24
CA LEU A 171 5.75 24.25 -4.69
C LEU A 171 5.14 24.65 -6.04
N THR A 172 4.10 25.48 -5.99
CA THR A 172 3.33 25.90 -7.19
C THR A 172 4.20 26.61 -8.21
N ASP A 173 5.04 27.54 -7.77
CA ASP A 173 5.90 28.35 -8.64
C ASP A 173 6.95 27.49 -9.38
N ALA A 174 7.39 26.39 -8.75
CA ALA A 174 8.32 25.45 -9.36
C ALA A 174 7.63 24.28 -10.06
N SER A 175 6.30 24.19 -9.99
CA SER A 175 5.51 23.04 -10.45
C SER A 175 6.05 21.70 -9.93
N LEU A 176 6.36 21.64 -8.63
CA LEU A 176 6.95 20.49 -7.96
C LEU A 176 6.12 20.05 -6.78
N ILE A 177 6.13 18.74 -6.51
CA ILE A 177 5.65 18.20 -5.25
C ILE A 177 6.70 17.29 -4.61
N TYR A 178 6.83 17.41 -3.30
CA TYR A 178 7.65 16.51 -2.50
C TYR A 178 6.85 15.31 -2.03
N VAL A 179 7.31 14.12 -2.39
CA VAL A 179 6.70 12.85 -1.98
C VAL A 179 7.63 12.13 -1.01
N SER A 180 7.16 11.88 0.20
CA SER A 180 7.92 11.22 1.26
C SER A 180 7.50 9.78 1.45
N ASN A 181 8.47 8.91 1.73
CA ASN A 181 8.25 7.53 2.16
C ASN A 181 9.24 7.15 3.26
N GLN A 182 9.29 5.88 3.66
CA GLN A 182 10.21 5.39 4.70
C GLN A 182 11.70 5.53 4.34
N ASN A 183 12.01 5.69 3.05
CA ASN A 183 13.39 5.72 2.52
C ASN A 183 13.85 7.14 2.18
N GLY A 184 13.04 8.15 2.46
CA GLY A 184 13.37 9.55 2.21
C GLY A 184 12.31 10.33 1.45
N ARG A 185 12.71 11.47 0.94
CA ARG A 185 11.88 12.44 0.22
C ARG A 185 12.38 12.52 -1.22
N ARG A 186 11.47 12.61 -2.18
CA ARG A 186 11.78 12.83 -3.60
C ARG A 186 10.94 13.95 -4.19
N GLU A 187 11.46 14.60 -5.20
CA GLU A 187 10.80 15.63 -5.97
C GLU A 187 10.16 15.04 -7.22
N ILE A 188 8.95 15.47 -7.52
CA ILE A 188 8.24 15.09 -8.74
C ILE A 188 7.71 16.38 -9.40
N LYS A 189 8.04 16.57 -10.67
CA LYS A 189 7.46 17.64 -11.50
C LYS A 189 6.01 17.33 -11.80
N LEU A 190 5.15 18.35 -11.70
CA LEU A 190 3.74 18.29 -12.04
C LEU A 190 3.47 19.10 -13.30
N THR A 191 2.41 18.73 -14.03
CA THR A 191 1.93 19.55 -15.14
C THR A 191 1.23 20.80 -14.63
N ASN A 192 1.23 21.86 -15.44
CA ASN A 192 0.47 23.07 -15.13
C ASN A 192 -1.02 22.79 -14.98
N ILE A 193 -1.56 21.80 -15.71
CA ILE A 193 -2.96 21.36 -15.60
C ILE A 193 -3.24 20.91 -14.17
N LEU A 194 -2.42 20.03 -13.60
CA LEU A 194 -2.61 19.54 -12.24
C LEU A 194 -2.44 20.67 -11.21
N ILE A 195 -1.49 21.59 -11.41
CA ILE A 195 -1.33 22.76 -10.51
C ILE A 195 -2.61 23.58 -10.47
N VAL A 196 -3.19 23.91 -11.64
CA VAL A 196 -4.47 24.67 -11.73
C VAL A 196 -5.60 23.89 -11.06
N MET A 197 -5.71 22.59 -11.31
CA MET A 197 -6.71 21.74 -10.65
C MET A 197 -6.58 21.77 -9.12
N LEU A 198 -5.36 21.72 -8.59
CA LEU A 198 -5.09 21.75 -7.15
C LEU A 198 -5.41 23.12 -6.55
N GLN A 199 -5.13 24.22 -7.24
CA GLN A 199 -5.50 25.56 -6.81
C GLN A 199 -7.04 25.71 -6.72
N GLN A 200 -7.76 25.30 -7.76
CA GLN A 200 -9.22 25.30 -7.76
C GLN A 200 -9.81 24.38 -6.68
N TYR A 201 -9.17 23.23 -6.41
CA TYR A 201 -9.59 22.35 -5.32
C TYR A 201 -9.39 23.03 -3.96
N LYS A 202 -8.29 23.76 -3.77
CA LYS A 202 -8.02 24.53 -2.56
C LYS A 202 -9.11 25.59 -2.32
N GLU A 203 -9.37 26.44 -3.32
CA GLU A 203 -10.39 27.50 -3.26
C GLU A 203 -11.78 26.96 -2.88
N VAL A 204 -12.22 25.89 -3.56
CA VAL A 204 -13.53 25.25 -3.24
C VAL A 204 -13.53 24.61 -1.87
N THR A 205 -12.40 24.11 -1.38
CA THR A 205 -12.29 23.56 -0.02
C THR A 205 -12.43 24.65 1.03
N GLU A 206 -11.80 25.81 0.84
CA GLU A 206 -11.92 26.99 1.72
C GLU A 206 -13.34 27.54 1.71
N GLU A 207 -13.98 27.64 0.53
CA GLU A 207 -15.37 28.11 0.40
C GLU A 207 -16.38 27.21 1.14
N ILE A 208 -16.26 25.89 0.98
CA ILE A 208 -17.22 24.96 1.58
C ILE A 208 -17.08 24.90 3.09
N HIS A 209 -15.87 24.96 3.56
CA HIS A 209 -15.62 24.81 4.99
C HIS A 209 -15.58 26.13 5.74
N GLN A 210 -15.60 27.26 5.02
CA GLN A 210 -15.52 28.60 5.60
C GLN A 210 -14.29 28.82 6.51
N GLU A 211 -13.25 28.07 6.28
CA GLU A 211 -11.99 28.07 7.04
C GLU A 211 -10.82 27.90 6.07
N GLU A 212 -9.62 28.33 6.47
CA GLU A 212 -8.41 28.03 5.74
C GLU A 212 -8.18 26.51 5.65
N VAL A 213 -7.64 26.05 4.52
CA VAL A 213 -7.30 24.62 4.39
C VAL A 213 -6.29 24.22 5.45
N GLY A 214 -6.53 23.08 6.07
CA GLY A 214 -5.59 22.48 7.01
C GLY A 214 -4.28 22.05 6.33
N GLU A 215 -3.41 21.38 7.07
CA GLU A 215 -2.10 20.97 6.56
C GLU A 215 -2.14 19.92 5.41
N TRP A 216 -3.23 19.11 5.36
CA TRP A 216 -3.34 17.99 4.45
C TRP A 216 -3.80 18.41 3.06
N LEU A 217 -3.09 17.90 2.04
CA LEU A 217 -3.51 18.12 0.65
C LEU A 217 -4.84 17.44 0.33
N TRP A 218 -5.09 16.27 0.91
CA TRP A 218 -6.32 15.48 0.69
C TRP A 218 -7.15 15.41 1.95
N VAL A 219 -8.14 16.26 2.06
CA VAL A 219 -8.97 16.37 3.25
C VAL A 219 -10.04 15.29 3.25
N SER A 220 -10.29 14.71 4.43
CA SER A 220 -11.36 13.74 4.65
C SER A 220 -12.74 14.40 4.66
N GLU A 221 -13.74 13.74 4.11
CA GLU A 221 -15.14 14.17 4.19
C GLU A 221 -15.64 14.28 5.64
N ALA A 222 -15.18 13.38 6.51
CA ALA A 222 -15.61 13.34 7.91
C ALA A 222 -14.89 14.35 8.81
N SER A 223 -13.77 14.95 8.37
CA SER A 223 -12.98 15.89 9.18
C SER A 223 -11.91 16.59 8.35
N GLN A 224 -11.90 17.91 8.42
CA GLN A 224 -10.94 18.75 7.72
C GLN A 224 -9.52 18.66 8.29
N THR A 225 -9.39 18.31 9.53
CA THR A 225 -8.09 18.15 10.19
C THR A 225 -7.43 16.81 9.92
N LYS A 226 -8.11 15.90 9.20
CA LYS A 226 -7.62 14.56 8.88
C LYS A 226 -7.47 14.34 7.39
N SER A 227 -6.37 13.72 6.99
CA SER A 227 -6.21 13.23 5.64
C SER A 227 -7.15 12.06 5.34
N ILE A 228 -7.43 11.86 4.04
CA ILE A 228 -8.06 10.63 3.55
C ILE A 228 -7.20 9.41 3.89
N THR A 229 -7.79 8.23 3.80
CA THR A 229 -7.11 6.96 3.99
C THR A 229 -6.85 6.25 2.66
N THR A 230 -5.96 5.26 2.64
CA THR A 230 -5.77 4.39 1.47
C THR A 230 -7.06 3.67 1.07
N LYS A 231 -7.94 3.38 2.04
CA LYS A 231 -9.28 2.83 1.77
C LYS A 231 -10.18 3.81 1.02
N THR A 232 -10.03 5.10 1.27
CA THR A 232 -10.73 6.14 0.46
C THR A 232 -10.26 6.09 -0.99
N VAL A 233 -8.96 5.97 -1.22
CA VAL A 233 -8.42 5.82 -2.58
C VAL A 233 -8.95 4.55 -3.26
N GLU A 234 -9.01 3.42 -2.54
CA GLU A 234 -9.61 2.18 -3.07
C GLU A 234 -11.07 2.39 -3.48
N ARG A 235 -11.88 3.09 -2.66
CA ARG A 235 -13.28 3.41 -2.98
C ARG A 235 -13.42 4.29 -4.23
N ILE A 236 -12.54 5.28 -4.40
CA ILE A 236 -12.47 6.10 -5.61
C ILE A 236 -12.31 5.21 -6.84
N PHE A 237 -11.38 4.24 -6.80
CA PHE A 237 -11.16 3.32 -7.91
C PHE A 237 -12.26 2.28 -8.08
N GLN A 238 -12.97 1.89 -7.02
CA GLN A 238 -14.18 1.07 -7.12
C GLN A 238 -15.31 1.81 -7.85
N MET A 239 -15.50 3.11 -7.58
CA MET A 239 -16.46 3.95 -8.31
C MET A 239 -16.08 4.04 -9.80
N ILE A 240 -14.82 4.41 -10.10
CA ILE A 240 -14.33 4.43 -11.49
C ILE A 240 -14.59 3.09 -12.19
N SER A 241 -14.23 1.98 -11.55
CA SER A 241 -14.40 0.64 -12.11
C SER A 241 -15.84 0.32 -12.46
N LYS A 242 -16.78 0.78 -11.60
CA LYS A 242 -18.21 0.63 -11.85
C LYS A 242 -18.67 1.44 -13.06
N ASP A 243 -18.23 2.69 -13.17
CA ASP A 243 -18.69 3.61 -14.21
C ASP A 243 -18.14 3.25 -15.60
N ILE A 244 -16.87 2.83 -15.67
CA ILE A 244 -16.27 2.42 -16.94
C ILE A 244 -16.48 0.93 -17.29
N GLY A 245 -17.17 0.15 -16.42
CA GLY A 245 -17.46 -1.27 -16.63
C GLY A 245 -16.22 -2.18 -16.59
N THR A 246 -15.10 -1.69 -16.12
CA THR A 246 -13.82 -2.44 -16.10
C THR A 246 -13.10 -2.23 -14.77
N ALA A 247 -12.67 -3.31 -14.11
CA ALA A 247 -11.95 -3.22 -12.86
C ALA A 247 -10.63 -2.46 -13.05
N VAL A 248 -10.40 -1.37 -12.29
CA VAL A 248 -9.18 -0.56 -12.29
C VAL A 248 -8.74 -0.30 -10.86
N ARG A 249 -7.43 -0.27 -10.64
CA ARG A 249 -6.82 -0.01 -9.34
C ARG A 249 -5.78 1.11 -9.46
N ALA A 250 -5.52 1.80 -8.36
CA ALA A 250 -4.42 2.79 -8.30
C ALA A 250 -3.04 2.19 -8.66
N THR A 251 -2.85 0.89 -8.41
CA THR A 251 -1.62 0.18 -8.81
C THR A 251 -1.49 0.04 -10.32
N ASP A 252 -2.60 -0.05 -11.06
CA ASP A 252 -2.58 -0.17 -12.53
C ASP A 252 -2.10 1.16 -13.14
N LEU A 253 -2.53 2.31 -12.60
CA LEU A 253 -1.98 3.61 -12.98
C LEU A 253 -0.47 3.68 -12.73
N ARG A 254 -0.03 3.22 -11.54
CA ARG A 254 1.40 3.19 -11.21
C ARG A 254 2.21 2.32 -12.18
N TYR A 255 1.68 1.17 -12.58
CA TYR A 255 2.34 0.30 -13.56
C TYR A 255 2.35 0.93 -14.96
N THR A 256 1.28 1.64 -15.33
CA THR A 256 1.23 2.39 -16.60
C THR A 256 2.29 3.50 -16.63
N VAL A 257 2.45 4.26 -15.54
CA VAL A 257 3.51 5.28 -15.42
C VAL A 257 4.90 4.64 -15.48
N LEU A 258 5.09 3.51 -14.79
CA LEU A 258 6.35 2.78 -14.81
C LEU A 258 6.69 2.28 -16.22
N GLN A 259 5.75 1.65 -16.91
CA GLN A 259 5.96 1.18 -18.29
C GLN A 259 6.33 2.33 -19.22
N LYS A 260 5.59 3.44 -19.18
CA LYS A 260 5.92 4.65 -19.96
C LYS A 260 7.32 5.17 -19.65
N GLY A 261 7.71 5.15 -18.36
CA GLY A 261 9.07 5.52 -17.96
C GLY A 261 10.13 4.61 -18.56
N LEU A 262 9.93 3.29 -18.51
CA LEU A 262 10.86 2.28 -19.07
C LEU A 262 10.94 2.33 -20.60
N GLN A 263 9.90 2.78 -21.28
CA GLN A 263 9.86 2.97 -22.75
C GLN A 263 10.39 4.34 -23.19
N SER A 264 10.65 5.26 -22.26
CA SER A 264 11.22 6.57 -22.54
C SER A 264 12.75 6.53 -22.49
N GLU A 265 13.40 7.61 -22.93
CA GLU A 265 14.86 7.78 -22.86
C GLU A 265 15.40 7.98 -21.44
N LYS A 266 14.55 7.86 -20.40
CA LYS A 266 14.96 8.02 -19.00
C LYS A 266 15.84 6.86 -18.54
N THR A 267 16.87 7.17 -17.78
CA THR A 267 17.71 6.13 -17.16
C THR A 267 16.94 5.37 -16.07
N ILE A 268 17.34 4.13 -15.80
CA ILE A 268 16.75 3.32 -14.73
C ILE A 268 16.86 4.03 -13.38
N GLU A 269 17.96 4.76 -13.14
CA GLU A 269 18.18 5.56 -11.94
C GLU A 269 17.13 6.66 -11.80
N ASN A 270 16.85 7.40 -12.87
CA ASN A 270 15.83 8.45 -12.88
C ASN A 270 14.44 7.87 -12.59
N ILE A 271 14.11 6.72 -13.19
CA ILE A 271 12.84 6.02 -12.95
C ILE A 271 12.78 5.54 -11.50
N GLN A 272 13.87 4.95 -11.00
CA GLN A 272 13.97 4.48 -9.61
C GLN A 272 13.70 5.62 -8.63
N GLN A 273 14.37 6.76 -8.83
CA GLN A 273 14.24 7.94 -7.99
C GLN A 273 12.81 8.51 -8.05
N THR A 274 12.29 8.76 -9.26
CA THR A 274 10.93 9.32 -9.46
C THR A 274 9.85 8.44 -8.88
N MET A 275 9.94 7.12 -9.09
CA MET A 275 8.95 6.15 -8.63
C MET A 275 9.14 5.71 -7.17
N GLY A 276 10.26 6.08 -6.53
CA GLY A 276 10.57 5.72 -5.15
C GLY A 276 10.79 4.21 -4.94
N TYR A 277 11.48 3.55 -5.88
CA TYR A 277 11.92 2.17 -5.70
C TYR A 277 13.27 2.11 -4.99
N VAL A 278 13.40 1.26 -3.99
CA VAL A 278 14.63 1.10 -3.21
C VAL A 278 15.68 0.29 -3.98
N ARG A 279 15.22 -0.72 -4.73
CA ARG A 279 16.09 -1.71 -5.37
C ARG A 279 15.89 -1.68 -6.87
N LYS A 280 16.98 -1.50 -7.64
CA LYS A 280 16.97 -1.46 -9.11
C LYS A 280 16.43 -2.74 -9.74
N TRP A 281 16.80 -3.91 -9.20
CA TRP A 281 16.35 -5.19 -9.72
C TRP A 281 14.83 -5.35 -9.78
N VAL A 282 14.08 -4.66 -8.88
CA VAL A 282 12.62 -4.65 -8.91
C VAL A 282 12.08 -3.99 -10.18
N LEU A 283 12.78 -2.99 -10.72
CA LEU A 283 12.38 -2.33 -11.97
C LEU A 283 12.62 -3.25 -13.17
N THR A 284 13.76 -3.93 -13.20
CA THR A 284 14.10 -4.90 -14.26
C THR A 284 13.10 -6.07 -14.26
N GLU A 285 12.86 -6.67 -13.10
CA GLU A 285 11.87 -7.75 -12.94
C GLU A 285 10.46 -7.32 -13.39
N ARG A 286 10.06 -6.10 -13.04
CA ARG A 286 8.75 -5.57 -13.47
C ARG A 286 8.71 -5.25 -14.95
N GLY A 287 9.81 -4.75 -15.51
CA GLY A 287 9.94 -4.51 -16.95
C GLY A 287 9.68 -5.78 -17.77
N GLU A 288 10.19 -6.92 -17.31
CA GLU A 288 9.96 -8.23 -17.92
C GLU A 288 8.48 -8.69 -17.86
N ARG A 289 7.69 -8.12 -16.96
CA ARG A 289 6.28 -8.51 -16.73
C ARG A 289 5.26 -7.64 -17.46
N PHE A 290 5.71 -6.65 -18.24
CA PHE A 290 4.86 -5.80 -19.09
C PHE A 290 4.65 -6.40 -20.50
N LYS A 291 4.80 -7.68 -20.66
CA LYS A 291 4.63 -8.38 -21.94
C LYS A 291 3.17 -8.62 -22.26
#